data_44c610a1df96cf5b2085ebb3e78ab554
#
_entry.id   44c610a1df96cf5b2085ebb3e78ab554
#
_cell.length_a   1.000
_cell.length_b   1.000
_cell.length_c   1.000
_cell.angle_alpha   90.00
_cell.angle_beta   90.00
_cell.angle_gamma   90.00
#
_symmetry.space_group_name_H-M   'P 1'
#
loop_
_entity.id
_entity.type
_entity.pdbx_description
1 polymer ?
#
loop_
_entity_poly.entity_id
_entity_poly.type
_entity_poly.pdbx_seq_one_letter_code
_entity_poly.pdbx_strand_id
1 'polypeptide(L)'
;MTSQADESQEAGMTLNMAFEQGRAKGKYSEADEPSLGHSKLSKLDVDYSILSEAVLYRLRRAQLAVVGDFNESLLAYGLRPADFSVLIVVANNTDLKQSDVAEALGIQRANFVAIIDGLENKGLLARRRSATDRRVHYLEMTEEGKATLDEILQIWKAHEDKLVGRLGGEKARDQLVGLLRKI
;
A
#
# COMPACT_ATOMS: atom_id res chain seq x y z
N MET A 1 37.35 -16.42 -15.13
CA MET A 1 35.90 -16.34 -14.82
C MET A 1 35.56 -17.08 -13.53
N THR A 2 36.34 -16.90 -12.46
CA THR A 2 36.19 -17.66 -11.18
C THR A 2 36.05 -16.72 -9.96
N SER A 3 35.98 -15.39 -10.16
CA SER A 3 35.98 -14.43 -9.05
C SER A 3 34.59 -14.07 -8.50
N GLN A 4 33.53 -14.12 -9.32
CA GLN A 4 32.19 -13.69 -8.90
C GLN A 4 31.40 -14.73 -8.08
N ALA A 5 31.73 -16.01 -8.19
CA ALA A 5 31.07 -17.07 -7.42
C ALA A 5 31.59 -17.11 -5.96
N ASP A 6 32.82 -16.72 -5.74
CA ASP A 6 33.47 -16.73 -4.42
C ASP A 6 33.00 -15.58 -3.54
N GLU A 7 32.84 -14.37 -4.10
CA GLU A 7 32.30 -13.20 -3.39
C GLU A 7 30.83 -13.38 -2.96
N SER A 8 30.03 -14.09 -3.75
CA SER A 8 28.64 -14.38 -3.42
C SER A 8 28.49 -15.40 -2.28
N GLN A 9 29.43 -16.36 -2.18
CA GLN A 9 29.47 -17.34 -1.10
C GLN A 9 29.96 -16.72 0.21
N GLU A 10 30.97 -15.84 0.17
CA GLU A 10 31.42 -15.10 1.36
C GLU A 10 30.38 -14.13 1.89
N ALA A 11 29.66 -13.42 1.01
CA ALA A 11 28.56 -12.55 1.40
C ALA A 11 27.41 -13.31 2.08
N GLY A 12 27.07 -14.50 1.57
CA GLY A 12 26.06 -15.38 2.17
C GLY A 12 26.46 -15.91 3.55
N MET A 13 27.74 -16.27 3.72
CA MET A 13 28.26 -16.73 5.01
C MET A 13 28.32 -15.61 6.05
N THR A 14 28.68 -14.40 5.65
CA THR A 14 28.74 -13.24 6.55
C THR A 14 27.35 -12.81 7.00
N LEU A 15 26.36 -12.89 6.11
CA LEU A 15 24.95 -12.60 6.43
C LEU A 15 24.40 -13.63 7.44
N ASN A 16 24.72 -14.92 7.26
CA ASN A 16 24.25 -15.97 8.15
C ASN A 16 24.86 -15.84 9.56
N MET A 17 26.12 -15.47 9.68
CA MET A 17 26.76 -15.22 10.98
C MET A 17 26.16 -14.02 11.72
N ALA A 18 25.79 -12.95 11.00
CA ALA A 18 25.14 -11.78 11.61
C ALA A 18 23.72 -12.12 12.14
N PHE A 19 22.99 -12.99 11.44
CA PHE A 19 21.68 -13.48 11.88
C PHE A 19 21.75 -14.39 13.13
N GLU A 20 22.73 -15.26 13.19
CA GLU A 20 22.96 -16.13 14.35
C GLU A 20 23.27 -15.33 15.62
N GLN A 21 24.04 -14.26 15.50
CA GLN A 21 24.37 -13.36 16.62
C GLN A 21 23.17 -12.53 17.10
N GLY A 22 22.19 -12.22 16.23
CA GLY A 22 20.93 -11.54 16.57
C GLY A 22 20.00 -12.44 17.39
N ARG A 23 19.91 -13.71 17.03
CA ARG A 23 19.11 -14.74 17.71
C ARG A 23 19.57 -15.03 19.13
N ALA A 24 20.88 -15.02 19.37
CA ALA A 24 21.47 -15.24 20.68
C ALA A 24 21.19 -14.11 21.70
N LYS A 25 20.68 -12.95 21.27
CA LYS A 25 20.45 -11.79 22.14
C LYS A 25 19.01 -11.61 22.61
N GLY A 26 18.09 -12.56 22.35
CA GLY A 26 16.76 -12.65 22.98
C GLY A 26 15.88 -11.40 22.83
N LYS A 27 15.98 -10.64 21.71
CA LYS A 27 15.29 -9.37 21.55
C LYS A 27 13.84 -9.46 21.10
N TYR A 28 13.36 -10.63 20.68
CA TYR A 28 11.98 -10.81 20.19
C TYR A 28 11.42 -12.13 20.70
N SER A 29 10.25 -12.10 21.32
CA SER A 29 9.51 -13.30 21.74
C SER A 29 8.42 -13.62 20.71
N GLU A 30 8.14 -14.91 20.49
CA GLU A 30 7.06 -15.40 19.61
C GLU A 30 5.65 -14.91 20.01
N ALA A 31 5.50 -14.33 21.19
CA ALA A 31 4.23 -13.84 21.72
C ALA A 31 3.77 -12.50 21.14
N ASP A 32 4.64 -11.78 20.42
CA ASP A 32 4.35 -10.45 19.88
C ASP A 32 3.84 -10.45 18.43
N GLU A 33 3.62 -11.62 17.79
CA GLU A 33 3.07 -11.69 16.45
C GLU A 33 1.55 -11.49 16.45
N PRO A 34 1.01 -10.52 15.69
CA PRO A 34 -0.42 -10.37 15.53
C PRO A 34 -1.01 -11.62 14.85
N SER A 35 -2.05 -12.20 15.43
CA SER A 35 -2.72 -13.42 14.98
C SER A 35 -3.50 -13.27 13.68
N LEU A 36 -2.81 -12.91 12.60
CA LEU A 36 -3.41 -12.74 11.28
C LEU A 36 -3.16 -13.99 10.42
N GLY A 37 -4.17 -14.84 10.36
CA GLY A 37 -4.24 -15.93 9.37
C GLY A 37 -3.37 -17.16 9.66
N HIS A 38 -2.87 -17.36 10.87
CA HIS A 38 -1.99 -18.49 11.23
C HIS A 38 -2.70 -19.85 11.33
N SER A 39 -4.02 -19.92 11.26
CA SER A 39 -4.74 -21.17 11.57
C SER A 39 -4.54 -22.31 10.55
N LYS A 40 -3.97 -22.05 9.37
CA LYS A 40 -3.67 -23.09 8.37
C LYS A 40 -2.17 -23.36 8.15
N LEU A 41 -1.29 -22.41 8.49
CA LEU A 41 0.16 -22.57 8.31
C LEU A 41 0.88 -23.22 9.48
N SER A 42 0.25 -23.28 10.67
CA SER A 42 0.81 -23.90 11.88
C SER A 42 1.00 -25.42 11.79
N LYS A 43 0.57 -26.04 10.69
CA LYS A 43 0.79 -27.48 10.43
C LYS A 43 1.98 -27.80 9.54
N LEU A 44 2.64 -26.79 9.01
CA LEU A 44 3.85 -26.96 8.18
C LEU A 44 5.03 -26.44 8.98
N ASP A 45 5.95 -27.33 9.31
CA ASP A 45 7.24 -26.98 9.94
C ASP A 45 8.14 -26.34 8.85
N VAL A 46 7.86 -25.05 8.58
CA VAL A 46 8.59 -24.28 7.56
C VAL A 46 9.40 -23.21 8.25
N ASP A 47 10.70 -23.35 8.24
CA ASP A 47 11.61 -22.31 8.72
C ASP A 47 11.65 -21.12 7.74
N TYR A 48 11.13 -19.98 8.16
CA TYR A 48 11.19 -18.71 7.43
C TYR A 48 11.87 -17.60 8.26
N SER A 49 12.69 -17.98 9.23
CA SER A 49 13.37 -17.06 10.17
C SER A 49 14.15 -15.96 9.44
N ILE A 50 14.85 -16.30 8.36
CA ILE A 50 15.59 -15.32 7.53
C ILE A 50 14.64 -14.27 6.92
N LEU A 51 13.47 -14.69 6.44
CA LEU A 51 12.48 -13.79 5.85
C LEU A 51 11.84 -12.92 6.93
N SER A 52 11.61 -13.46 8.13
CA SER A 52 10.92 -12.75 9.20
C SER A 52 11.64 -11.47 9.64
N GLU A 53 12.95 -11.40 9.50
CA GLU A 53 13.77 -10.21 9.82
C GLU A 53 13.98 -9.27 8.62
N ALA A 54 13.57 -9.68 7.42
CA ALA A 54 13.76 -8.87 6.21
C ALA A 54 12.72 -7.74 6.13
N VAL A 55 13.18 -6.48 5.98
CA VAL A 55 12.31 -5.30 5.87
C VAL A 55 11.30 -5.45 4.73
N LEU A 56 11.73 -5.91 3.55
CA LEU A 56 10.87 -6.12 2.40
C LEU A 56 9.74 -7.13 2.71
N TYR A 57 10.06 -8.23 3.40
CA TYR A 57 9.08 -9.23 3.78
C TYR A 57 8.08 -8.67 4.81
N ARG A 58 8.56 -7.95 5.83
CA ARG A 58 7.70 -7.32 6.85
C ARG A 58 6.77 -6.28 6.24
N LEU A 59 7.25 -5.43 5.31
CA LEU A 59 6.41 -4.49 4.58
C LEU A 59 5.32 -5.19 3.77
N ARG A 60 5.67 -6.25 3.03
CA ARG A 60 4.71 -7.04 2.28
C ARG A 60 3.65 -7.68 3.20
N ARG A 61 4.08 -8.27 4.32
CA ARG A 61 3.16 -8.89 5.30
C ARG A 61 2.24 -7.87 5.94
N ALA A 62 2.78 -6.71 6.33
CA ALA A 62 1.99 -5.60 6.88
C ALA A 62 0.96 -5.11 5.85
N GLN A 63 1.37 -4.90 4.60
CA GLN A 63 0.47 -4.50 3.53
C GLN A 63 -0.70 -5.50 3.37
N LEU A 64 -0.42 -6.80 3.27
CA LEU A 64 -1.45 -7.82 3.14
C LEU A 64 -2.41 -7.84 4.34
N ALA A 65 -1.88 -7.61 5.54
CA ALA A 65 -2.65 -7.64 6.78
C ALA A 65 -3.57 -6.41 6.95
N VAL A 66 -3.13 -5.24 6.46
CA VAL A 66 -3.83 -3.97 6.66
C VAL A 66 -4.85 -3.72 5.54
N VAL A 67 -4.49 -4.10 4.30
CA VAL A 67 -5.27 -3.76 3.11
C VAL A 67 -6.49 -4.67 2.95
N GLY A 68 -6.50 -5.88 3.55
CA GLY A 68 -7.57 -6.87 3.36
C GLY A 68 -8.95 -6.34 3.74
N ASP A 69 -9.12 -5.92 4.98
CA ASP A 69 -10.41 -5.43 5.51
C ASP A 69 -10.91 -4.18 4.75
N PHE A 70 -9.98 -3.27 4.40
CA PHE A 70 -10.35 -2.07 3.63
C PHE A 70 -10.74 -2.40 2.18
N ASN A 71 -10.05 -3.35 1.55
CA ASN A 71 -10.42 -3.82 0.21
C ASN A 71 -11.83 -4.41 0.18
N GLU A 72 -12.22 -5.21 1.17
CA GLU A 72 -13.58 -5.74 1.27
C GLU A 72 -14.60 -4.61 1.38
N SER A 73 -14.30 -3.57 2.15
CA SER A 73 -15.15 -2.38 2.25
C SER A 73 -15.28 -1.64 0.91
N LEU A 74 -14.20 -1.50 0.16
CA LEU A 74 -14.22 -0.87 -1.17
C LEU A 74 -15.01 -1.69 -2.21
N LEU A 75 -14.99 -3.02 -2.10
CA LEU A 75 -15.74 -3.90 -2.99
C LEU A 75 -17.25 -3.67 -2.91
N ALA A 76 -17.79 -3.24 -1.77
CA ALA A 76 -19.20 -2.86 -1.63
C ALA A 76 -19.60 -1.71 -2.57
N TYR A 77 -18.64 -0.83 -2.90
CA TYR A 77 -18.80 0.26 -3.87
C TYR A 77 -18.31 -0.13 -5.29
N GLY A 78 -17.89 -1.38 -5.47
CA GLY A 78 -17.28 -1.86 -6.71
C GLY A 78 -15.96 -1.15 -7.04
N LEU A 79 -15.22 -0.67 -6.04
CA LEU A 79 -13.97 0.06 -6.16
C LEU A 79 -12.78 -0.78 -5.71
N ARG A 80 -11.62 -0.45 -6.23
CA ARG A 80 -10.31 -0.98 -5.82
C ARG A 80 -9.48 0.12 -5.13
N PRO A 81 -8.43 -0.21 -4.39
CA PRO A 81 -7.57 0.78 -3.74
C PRO A 81 -7.02 1.86 -4.68
N ALA A 82 -6.69 1.50 -5.91
CA ALA A 82 -6.24 2.47 -6.91
C ALA A 82 -7.34 3.46 -7.30
N ASP A 83 -8.58 2.98 -7.44
CA ASP A 83 -9.75 3.81 -7.75
C ASP A 83 -9.97 4.85 -6.62
N PHE A 84 -9.91 4.41 -5.36
CA PHE A 84 -10.01 5.28 -4.17
C PHE A 84 -8.89 6.34 -4.12
N SER A 85 -7.64 5.94 -4.40
CA SER A 85 -6.51 6.89 -4.44
C SER A 85 -6.71 7.97 -5.50
N VAL A 86 -7.23 7.62 -6.67
CA VAL A 86 -7.57 8.57 -7.75
C VAL A 86 -8.66 9.52 -7.28
N LEU A 87 -9.74 9.02 -6.69
CA LEU A 87 -10.84 9.87 -6.17
C LEU A 87 -10.34 10.89 -5.16
N ILE A 88 -9.49 10.48 -4.19
CA ILE A 88 -8.89 11.41 -3.21
C ILE A 88 -8.07 12.50 -3.88
N VAL A 89 -7.20 12.13 -4.82
CA VAL A 89 -6.32 13.12 -5.49
C VAL A 89 -7.15 14.10 -6.30
N VAL A 90 -8.16 13.64 -7.03
CA VAL A 90 -9.02 14.53 -7.84
C VAL A 90 -9.91 15.39 -6.94
N ALA A 91 -10.43 14.88 -5.83
CA ALA A 91 -11.27 15.65 -4.90
C ALA A 91 -10.53 16.80 -4.22
N ASN A 92 -9.23 16.63 -3.95
CA ASN A 92 -8.43 17.62 -3.25
C ASN A 92 -7.70 18.62 -4.16
N ASN A 93 -7.90 18.52 -5.48
CA ASN A 93 -7.20 19.37 -6.44
C ASN A 93 -8.14 19.80 -7.56
N THR A 94 -7.87 20.99 -8.12
CA THR A 94 -8.59 21.51 -9.29
C THR A 94 -7.67 21.49 -10.51
N ASP A 95 -8.27 21.37 -11.68
CA ASP A 95 -7.56 21.44 -12.97
C ASP A 95 -6.36 20.48 -13.13
N LEU A 96 -6.44 19.31 -12.49
CA LEU A 96 -5.45 18.25 -12.69
C LEU A 96 -5.65 17.58 -14.05
N LYS A 97 -4.58 17.51 -14.82
CA LYS A 97 -4.54 16.70 -16.04
C LYS A 97 -4.50 15.22 -15.67
N GLN A 98 -5.09 14.41 -16.51
CA GLN A 98 -5.06 12.96 -16.35
C GLN A 98 -3.62 12.41 -16.22
N SER A 99 -2.64 13.01 -16.94
CA SER A 99 -1.22 12.65 -16.83
C SER A 99 -0.64 12.93 -15.45
N ASP A 100 -1.01 14.08 -14.86
CA ASP A 100 -0.43 14.55 -13.60
C ASP A 100 -0.87 13.65 -12.44
N VAL A 101 -2.14 13.18 -12.46
CA VAL A 101 -2.66 12.23 -11.46
C VAL A 101 -1.98 10.86 -11.60
N ALA A 102 -1.79 10.38 -12.83
CA ALA A 102 -1.09 9.11 -13.08
C ALA A 102 0.35 9.14 -12.54
N GLU A 103 1.07 10.24 -12.80
CA GLU A 103 2.44 10.45 -12.32
C GLU A 103 2.50 10.54 -10.80
N ALA A 104 1.63 11.35 -10.19
CA ALA A 104 1.56 11.52 -8.73
C ALA A 104 1.30 10.21 -7.99
N LEU A 105 0.51 9.30 -8.57
CA LEU A 105 0.18 8.00 -7.99
C LEU A 105 1.13 6.87 -8.44
N GLY A 106 2.11 7.15 -9.30
CA GLY A 106 3.02 6.13 -9.82
C GLY A 106 2.33 5.05 -10.67
N ILE A 107 1.17 5.38 -11.28
CA ILE A 107 0.38 4.42 -12.06
C ILE A 107 0.77 4.50 -13.54
N GLN A 108 1.10 3.35 -14.12
CA GLN A 108 1.39 3.28 -15.55
C GLN A 108 0.20 3.79 -16.39
N ARG A 109 0.48 4.59 -17.40
CA ARG A 109 -0.53 5.30 -18.22
C ARG A 109 -1.64 4.40 -18.76
N ALA A 110 -1.31 3.21 -19.24
CA ALA A 110 -2.31 2.28 -19.77
C ALA A 110 -3.29 1.81 -18.69
N ASN A 111 -2.78 1.47 -17.51
CA ASN A 111 -3.59 1.07 -16.37
C ASN A 111 -4.43 2.24 -15.85
N PHE A 112 -3.87 3.45 -15.86
CA PHE A 112 -4.56 4.65 -15.41
C PHE A 112 -5.78 4.97 -16.29
N VAL A 113 -5.66 4.85 -17.62
CA VAL A 113 -6.81 5.04 -18.52
C VAL A 113 -7.95 4.11 -18.17
N ALA A 114 -7.66 2.81 -17.93
CA ALA A 114 -8.69 1.84 -17.55
C ALA A 114 -9.36 2.17 -16.20
N ILE A 115 -8.59 2.73 -15.24
CA ILE A 115 -9.14 3.20 -13.96
C ILE A 115 -10.13 4.34 -14.20
N ILE A 116 -9.73 5.36 -14.98
CA ILE A 116 -10.58 6.53 -15.24
C ILE A 116 -11.83 6.12 -16.03
N ASP A 117 -11.70 5.26 -17.03
CA ASP A 117 -12.85 4.73 -17.77
C ASP A 117 -13.84 4.01 -16.83
N GLY A 118 -13.32 3.21 -15.89
CA GLY A 118 -14.12 2.53 -14.88
C GLY A 118 -14.85 3.50 -13.94
N LEU A 119 -14.18 4.55 -13.47
CA LEU A 119 -14.76 5.57 -12.58
C LEU A 119 -15.78 6.46 -13.31
N GLU A 120 -15.51 6.80 -14.57
CA GLU A 120 -16.44 7.55 -15.42
C GLU A 120 -17.70 6.73 -15.73
N ASN A 121 -17.56 5.44 -16.05
CA ASN A 121 -18.68 4.53 -16.25
C ASN A 121 -19.55 4.34 -14.98
N LYS A 122 -18.98 4.53 -13.81
CA LYS A 122 -19.68 4.52 -12.52
C LYS A 122 -20.30 5.89 -12.18
N GLY A 123 -20.10 6.91 -13.00
CA GLY A 123 -20.59 8.26 -12.74
C GLY A 123 -19.85 8.99 -11.62
N LEU A 124 -18.68 8.51 -11.16
CA LEU A 124 -17.96 9.10 -10.03
C LEU A 124 -17.00 10.22 -10.44
N LEU A 125 -16.48 10.15 -11.67
CA LEU A 125 -15.62 11.17 -12.29
C LEU A 125 -16.14 11.57 -13.66
N ALA A 126 -15.71 12.74 -14.12
CA ALA A 126 -15.92 13.21 -15.49
C ALA A 126 -14.62 13.75 -16.07
N ARG A 127 -14.44 13.54 -17.38
CA ARG A 127 -13.37 14.18 -18.15
C ARG A 127 -13.86 15.50 -18.70
N ARG A 128 -13.22 16.59 -18.33
CA ARG A 128 -13.43 17.91 -18.93
C ARG A 128 -12.31 18.20 -19.93
N ARG A 129 -12.67 18.49 -21.17
CA ARG A 129 -11.72 18.89 -22.19
C ARG A 129 -11.19 20.30 -21.92
N SER A 130 -9.89 20.50 -22.16
CA SER A 130 -9.31 21.83 -22.13
C SER A 130 -9.92 22.71 -23.24
N ALA A 131 -10.20 23.97 -22.92
CA ALA A 131 -10.66 24.96 -23.91
C ALA A 131 -9.55 25.36 -24.88
N THR A 132 -8.29 25.25 -24.47
CA THR A 132 -7.12 25.71 -25.23
C THR A 132 -6.38 24.58 -25.95
N ASP A 133 -6.41 23.36 -25.45
CA ASP A 133 -5.76 22.18 -26.06
C ASP A 133 -6.66 20.96 -25.98
N ARG A 134 -7.18 20.53 -27.12
CA ARG A 134 -8.08 19.37 -27.25
C ARG A 134 -7.44 18.03 -26.84
N ARG A 135 -6.11 17.95 -26.69
CA ARG A 135 -5.39 16.75 -26.26
C ARG A 135 -5.34 16.65 -24.73
N VAL A 136 -5.64 17.73 -24.04
CA VAL A 136 -5.61 17.80 -22.57
C VAL A 136 -7.00 17.54 -22.02
N HIS A 137 -7.08 16.56 -21.13
CA HIS A 137 -8.27 16.25 -20.35
C HIS A 137 -7.97 16.51 -18.87
N TYR A 138 -8.83 17.28 -18.23
CA TYR A 138 -8.86 17.45 -16.78
C TYR A 138 -9.83 16.44 -16.17
N LEU A 139 -9.60 16.08 -14.93
CA LEU A 139 -10.47 15.20 -14.16
C LEU A 139 -11.24 16.02 -13.15
N GLU A 140 -12.54 15.76 -13.04
CA GLU A 140 -13.43 16.42 -12.10
C GLU A 140 -14.30 15.40 -11.39
N MET A 141 -14.52 15.63 -10.08
CA MET A 141 -15.47 14.82 -9.31
C MET A 141 -16.90 15.20 -9.71
N THR A 142 -17.73 14.20 -9.89
CA THR A 142 -19.19 14.40 -9.96
C THR A 142 -19.77 14.59 -8.56
N GLU A 143 -21.02 15.03 -8.45
CA GLU A 143 -21.69 15.11 -7.14
C GLU A 143 -21.88 13.70 -6.52
N GLU A 144 -22.19 12.69 -7.34
CA GLU A 144 -22.23 11.29 -6.88
C GLU A 144 -20.88 10.79 -6.41
N GLY A 145 -19.80 11.16 -7.15
CA GLY A 145 -18.44 10.83 -6.76
C GLY A 145 -18.03 11.44 -5.42
N LYS A 146 -18.42 12.70 -5.16
CA LYS A 146 -18.18 13.36 -3.87
C LYS A 146 -18.91 12.65 -2.73
N ALA A 147 -20.21 12.37 -2.90
CA ALA A 147 -21.01 11.68 -1.90
C ALA A 147 -20.45 10.28 -1.59
N THR A 148 -20.11 9.52 -2.63
CA THR A 148 -19.49 8.20 -2.48
C THR A 148 -18.13 8.28 -1.78
N LEU A 149 -17.30 9.26 -2.14
CA LEU A 149 -16.01 9.45 -1.48
C LEU A 149 -16.16 9.80 0.00
N ASP A 150 -17.11 10.65 0.36
CA ASP A 150 -17.38 11.03 1.76
C ASP A 150 -17.75 9.80 2.61
N GLU A 151 -18.58 8.90 2.09
CA GLU A 151 -18.91 7.63 2.77
C GLU A 151 -17.66 6.75 2.95
N ILE A 152 -16.85 6.58 1.90
CA ILE A 152 -15.65 5.76 1.95
C ILE A 152 -14.61 6.37 2.91
N LEU A 153 -14.49 7.69 2.98
CA LEU A 153 -13.58 8.37 3.91
C LEU A 153 -13.93 8.10 5.38
N GLN A 154 -15.21 7.92 5.73
CA GLN A 154 -15.57 7.50 7.09
C GLN A 154 -15.08 6.09 7.39
N ILE A 155 -15.23 5.17 6.45
CA ILE A 155 -14.74 3.80 6.57
C ILE A 155 -13.21 3.80 6.66
N TRP A 156 -12.55 4.52 5.78
CA TRP A 156 -11.08 4.64 5.77
C TRP A 156 -10.55 5.18 7.10
N LYS A 157 -11.19 6.23 7.64
CA LYS A 157 -10.81 6.80 8.93
C LYS A 157 -10.91 5.76 10.06
N ALA A 158 -11.98 4.98 10.09
CA ALA A 158 -12.14 3.93 11.10
C ALA A 158 -11.05 2.85 10.99
N HIS A 159 -10.62 2.50 9.76
CA HIS A 159 -9.51 1.60 9.53
C HIS A 159 -8.17 2.19 9.99
N GLU A 160 -7.91 3.46 9.68
CA GLU A 160 -6.70 4.17 10.14
C GLU A 160 -6.64 4.24 11.66
N ASP A 161 -7.73 4.62 12.33
CA ASP A 161 -7.81 4.69 13.79
C ASP A 161 -7.51 3.32 14.43
N LYS A 162 -8.05 2.24 13.87
CA LYS A 162 -7.78 0.87 14.30
C LYS A 162 -6.31 0.49 14.10
N LEU A 163 -5.73 0.86 12.96
CA LEU A 163 -4.31 0.61 12.67
C LEU A 163 -3.39 1.39 13.61
N VAL A 164 -3.68 2.68 13.83
CA VAL A 164 -2.94 3.54 14.77
C VAL A 164 -2.99 2.97 16.18
N GLY A 165 -4.16 2.48 16.62
CA GLY A 165 -4.29 1.79 17.91
C GLY A 165 -3.40 0.53 18.02
N ARG A 166 -3.33 -0.29 16.96
CA ARG A 166 -2.46 -1.49 16.91
C ARG A 166 -0.97 -1.15 16.90
N LEU A 167 -0.59 -0.02 16.34
CA LEU A 167 0.80 0.47 16.34
C LEU A 167 1.23 1.03 17.69
N GLY A 168 0.30 1.27 18.63
CA GLY A 168 0.60 1.89 19.91
C GLY A 168 0.38 3.42 19.95
N GLY A 169 -0.43 3.93 19.02
CA GLY A 169 -0.88 5.33 18.98
C GLY A 169 -0.15 6.21 17.98
N GLU A 170 -0.52 7.49 17.99
CA GLU A 170 -0.10 8.50 17.02
C GLU A 170 1.43 8.64 16.89
N LYS A 171 2.15 8.60 18.02
CA LYS A 171 3.62 8.72 18.00
C LYS A 171 4.28 7.59 17.22
N ALA A 172 3.79 6.36 17.38
CA ALA A 172 4.32 5.20 16.65
C ALA A 172 3.97 5.28 15.16
N ARG A 173 2.75 5.73 14.82
CA ARG A 173 2.35 6.02 13.44
C ARG A 173 3.29 7.03 12.80
N ASP A 174 3.55 8.17 13.45
CA ASP A 174 4.41 9.23 12.90
C ASP A 174 5.84 8.75 12.66
N GLN A 175 6.37 7.94 13.58
CA GLN A 175 7.67 7.30 13.40
C GLN A 175 7.68 6.36 12.19
N LEU A 176 6.68 5.50 12.05
CA LEU A 176 6.56 4.58 10.92
C LEU A 176 6.45 5.34 9.59
N VAL A 177 5.56 6.31 9.50
CA VAL A 177 5.39 7.15 8.30
C VAL A 177 6.68 7.88 7.96
N GLY A 178 7.39 8.41 8.98
CA GLY A 178 8.68 9.07 8.80
C GLY A 178 9.78 8.15 8.26
N LEU A 179 9.76 6.86 8.63
CA LEU A 179 10.68 5.86 8.09
C LEU A 179 10.33 5.47 6.65
N LEU A 180 9.03 5.25 6.37
CA LEU A 180 8.55 4.88 5.03
C LEU A 180 8.80 5.97 3.98
N ARG A 181 8.80 7.25 4.37
CA ARG A 181 9.12 8.37 3.46
C ARG A 181 10.58 8.41 3.00
N LYS A 182 11.46 7.59 3.58
CA LYS A 182 12.89 7.54 3.21
C LYS A 182 13.18 6.48 2.13
N ILE A 183 12.19 5.70 1.79
CA ILE A 183 12.24 4.66 0.77
C ILE A 183 11.62 5.18 -0.54
#